data_e4afcba8b33cb42454d48b9246088f62
#
_entry.id   e4afcba8b33cb42454d48b9246088f62
#
_cell.length_a   1.000
_cell.length_b   1.000
_cell.length_c   1.000
_cell.angle_alpha   90.00
_cell.angle_beta   90.00
_cell.angle_gamma   90.00
#
_symmetry.space_group_name_H-M   'P 1'
#
loop_
_entity.id
_entity.type
_entity.pdbx_description
1 polymer ?
#
loop_
_entity_poly.entity_id
_entity_poly.type
_entity_poly.pdbx_seq_one_letter_code
_entity_poly.pdbx_strand_id
1 'polypeptide(L)'
;GFTGRYIVEESEKKGVHVIPVWVDDTTRINIFLNDGEKEFKFVNEGALVTRQQENEMLELIQNLEDMTYLTVNGSLSKGMDEEFYERLMKVCKQKNVKVILDISSNKLKELMRYQPYLIKPNDEEIQSIFGIAMRNETDIINVLHNLYEEGAQNILLTLGDRGSYFYNGQHIYFTSAQPV
;
A
#
# COMPACT_ATOMS: atom_id res chain seq x y z
N GLY A 1 -8.86 -3.96 20.52
CA GLY A 1 -8.49 -3.08 21.63
C GLY A 1 -9.18 -1.71 21.59
N PHE A 2 -8.95 -0.83 22.58
CA PHE A 2 -9.63 0.47 22.68
C PHE A 2 -9.23 1.41 21.52
N THR A 3 -7.98 1.36 21.07
CA THR A 3 -7.49 2.17 19.93
C THR A 3 -8.22 1.83 18.63
N GLY A 4 -8.51 0.57 18.39
CA GLY A 4 -9.29 0.15 17.23
C GLY A 4 -10.73 0.66 17.28
N ARG A 5 -11.38 0.60 18.45
CA ARG A 5 -12.73 1.17 18.62
C ARG A 5 -12.74 2.68 18.35
N TYR A 6 -11.76 3.40 18.89
CA TYR A 6 -11.64 4.82 18.66
C TYR A 6 -11.49 5.16 17.16
N ILE A 7 -10.66 4.40 16.42
CA ILE A 7 -10.48 4.60 14.97
C ILE A 7 -11.79 4.37 14.22
N VAL A 8 -12.53 3.30 14.54
CA VAL A 8 -13.83 3.03 13.93
C VAL A 8 -14.80 4.18 14.17
N GLU A 9 -15.00 4.57 15.43
CA GLU A 9 -15.91 5.64 15.81
C GLU A 9 -15.58 6.98 15.13
N GLU A 10 -14.29 7.38 15.08
CA GLU A 10 -13.88 8.63 14.44
C GLU A 10 -14.01 8.58 12.91
N SER A 11 -13.82 7.42 12.30
CA SER A 11 -14.02 7.24 10.85
C SER A 11 -15.50 7.32 10.48
N GLU A 12 -16.37 6.67 11.26
CA GLU A 12 -17.83 6.70 11.05
C GLU A 12 -18.39 8.10 11.22
N LYS A 13 -17.90 8.89 12.19
CA LYS A 13 -18.27 10.32 12.35
C LYS A 13 -17.95 11.15 11.11
N LYS A 14 -16.96 10.73 10.32
CA LYS A 14 -16.57 11.37 9.04
C LYS A 14 -17.32 10.80 7.84
N GLY A 15 -18.29 9.92 8.04
CA GLY A 15 -19.09 9.30 6.99
C GLY A 15 -18.40 8.11 6.29
N VAL A 16 -17.33 7.59 6.85
CA VAL A 16 -16.69 6.36 6.35
C VAL A 16 -17.39 5.16 6.94
N HIS A 17 -17.92 4.27 6.09
CA HIS A 17 -18.46 2.99 6.56
C HIS A 17 -17.31 2.04 6.88
N VAL A 18 -17.19 1.62 8.14
CA VAL A 18 -16.09 0.78 8.62
C VAL A 18 -16.59 -0.64 8.89
N ILE A 19 -15.91 -1.62 8.31
CA ILE A 19 -16.15 -3.05 8.55
C ILE A 19 -14.88 -3.64 9.19
N PRO A 20 -14.76 -3.65 10.52
CA PRO A 20 -13.53 -4.05 11.20
C PRO A 20 -13.44 -5.57 11.35
N VAL A 21 -12.27 -6.13 11.11
CA VAL A 21 -11.89 -7.44 11.64
C VAL A 21 -11.22 -7.22 13.00
N TRP A 22 -11.85 -7.72 14.07
CA TRP A 22 -11.41 -7.47 15.43
C TRP A 22 -10.28 -8.42 15.86
N VAL A 23 -9.31 -7.86 16.58
CA VAL A 23 -8.22 -8.59 17.24
C VAL A 23 -8.14 -8.21 18.71
N ASP A 24 -7.69 -9.14 19.56
CA ASP A 24 -7.57 -8.94 21.02
C ASP A 24 -6.28 -8.24 21.41
N ASP A 25 -5.96 -7.13 20.70
CA ASP A 25 -4.76 -6.37 20.96
C ASP A 25 -4.98 -4.88 20.57
N THR A 26 -3.96 -4.05 20.78
CA THR A 26 -3.97 -2.64 20.35
C THR A 26 -3.54 -2.50 18.90
N THR A 27 -4.15 -1.55 18.20
CA THR A 27 -3.66 -1.16 16.86
C THR A 27 -2.22 -0.63 16.95
N ARG A 28 -1.50 -0.74 15.85
CA ARG A 28 -0.13 -0.20 15.77
C ARG A 28 -0.11 1.29 16.08
N ILE A 29 0.82 1.70 16.95
CA ILE A 29 1.11 3.09 17.26
C ILE A 29 2.56 3.36 16.85
N ASN A 30 2.74 4.25 15.90
CA ASN A 30 4.06 4.72 15.49
C ASN A 30 4.27 6.12 16.06
N ILE A 31 5.43 6.36 16.66
CA ILE A 31 5.83 7.66 17.23
C ILE A 31 7.03 8.15 16.44
N PHE A 32 6.90 9.34 15.88
CA PHE A 32 7.98 10.07 15.23
C PHE A 32 8.34 11.26 16.09
N LEU A 33 9.59 11.33 16.50
CA LEU A 33 10.11 12.42 17.33
C LEU A 33 11.20 13.12 16.52
N ASN A 34 10.97 14.39 16.23
CA ASN A 34 11.93 15.25 15.53
C ASN A 34 12.44 16.31 16.51
N ASP A 35 13.76 16.39 16.73
CA ASP A 35 14.40 17.37 17.60
C ASP A 35 14.91 18.61 16.84
N GLY A 36 14.63 18.67 15.52
CA GLY A 36 15.11 19.71 14.62
C GLY A 36 16.41 19.36 13.87
N GLU A 37 17.17 18.36 14.34
CA GLU A 37 18.37 17.86 13.69
C GLU A 37 18.22 16.39 13.27
N LYS A 38 17.49 15.59 14.06
CA LYS A 38 17.32 14.15 13.86
C LYS A 38 15.87 13.73 14.03
N GLU A 39 15.47 12.74 13.24
CA GLU A 39 14.19 12.06 13.40
C GLU A 39 14.40 10.69 14.05
N PHE A 40 13.66 10.44 15.15
CA PHE A 40 13.61 9.15 15.84
C PHE A 40 12.28 8.48 15.55
N LYS A 41 12.33 7.21 15.08
CA LYS A 41 11.14 6.43 14.73
C LYS A 41 10.98 5.27 15.72
N PHE A 42 9.89 5.27 16.47
CA PHE A 42 9.50 4.16 17.33
C PHE A 42 8.31 3.47 16.67
N VAL A 43 8.58 2.33 16.06
CA VAL A 43 7.58 1.54 15.31
C VAL A 43 7.23 0.30 16.11
N ASN A 44 5.97 0.20 16.51
CA ASN A 44 5.43 -0.98 17.18
C ASN A 44 5.06 -2.05 16.14
N GLU A 45 5.26 -3.34 16.47
CA GLU A 45 4.89 -4.46 15.59
C GLU A 45 3.38 -4.57 15.32
N GLY A 46 2.55 -3.98 16.19
CA GLY A 46 1.10 -4.04 16.12
C GLY A 46 0.53 -5.37 16.65
N ALA A 47 -0.76 -5.52 16.43
CA ALA A 47 -1.51 -6.70 16.89
C ALA A 47 -1.12 -7.97 16.13
N LEU A 48 -1.16 -9.11 16.82
CA LEU A 48 -1.07 -10.42 16.19
C LEU A 48 -2.37 -10.72 15.43
N VAL A 49 -2.26 -10.98 14.15
CA VAL A 49 -3.37 -11.40 13.28
C VAL A 49 -3.25 -12.88 12.98
N THR A 50 -4.30 -13.63 13.27
CA THR A 50 -4.38 -15.07 13.04
C THR A 50 -4.83 -15.39 11.62
N ARG A 51 -4.57 -16.60 11.15
CA ARG A 51 -5.06 -17.09 9.85
C ARG A 51 -6.58 -17.04 9.72
N GLN A 52 -7.30 -17.23 10.84
CA GLN A 52 -8.75 -17.11 10.87
C GLN A 52 -9.19 -15.68 10.56
N GLN A 53 -8.54 -14.66 11.16
CA GLN A 53 -8.84 -13.25 10.92
C GLN A 53 -8.45 -12.81 9.49
N GLU A 54 -7.36 -13.35 8.92
CA GLU A 54 -7.07 -13.16 7.50
C GLU A 54 -8.18 -13.70 6.60
N ASN A 55 -8.67 -14.91 6.88
CA ASN A 55 -9.77 -15.51 6.12
C ASN A 55 -11.07 -14.70 6.27
N GLU A 56 -11.38 -14.24 7.47
CA GLU A 56 -12.51 -13.35 7.73
C GLU A 56 -12.43 -12.07 6.88
N MET A 57 -11.25 -11.44 6.78
CA MET A 57 -11.03 -10.27 5.91
C MET A 57 -11.28 -10.60 4.44
N LEU A 58 -10.77 -11.74 3.96
CA LEU A 58 -10.97 -12.15 2.55
C LEU A 58 -12.44 -12.46 2.26
N GLU A 59 -13.15 -13.09 3.19
CA GLU A 59 -14.59 -13.36 3.08
C GLU A 59 -15.40 -12.05 3.06
N LEU A 60 -15.08 -11.10 3.91
CA LEU A 60 -15.69 -9.76 3.89
C LEU A 60 -15.51 -9.11 2.51
N ILE A 61 -14.29 -9.08 1.97
CA ILE A 61 -14.01 -8.51 0.65
C ILE A 61 -14.75 -9.27 -0.46
N GLN A 62 -14.82 -10.58 -0.36
CA GLN A 62 -15.52 -11.43 -1.34
C GLN A 62 -17.03 -11.17 -1.36
N ASN A 63 -17.63 -10.86 -0.22
CA ASN A 63 -19.06 -10.63 -0.06
C ASN A 63 -19.48 -9.17 -0.27
N LEU A 64 -18.53 -8.21 -0.31
CA LEU A 64 -18.86 -6.82 -0.63
C LEU A 64 -19.38 -6.73 -2.07
N GLU A 65 -20.57 -6.18 -2.23
CA GLU A 65 -21.15 -5.88 -3.54
C GLU A 65 -20.68 -4.50 -4.02
N ASP A 66 -20.79 -4.23 -5.33
CA ASP A 66 -20.54 -2.92 -5.97
C ASP A 66 -19.16 -2.30 -5.72
N MET A 67 -18.14 -3.13 -5.40
CA MET A 67 -16.78 -2.67 -5.21
C MET A 67 -16.05 -2.50 -6.56
N THR A 68 -15.75 -1.26 -6.94
CA THR A 68 -14.99 -0.95 -8.17
C THR A 68 -13.50 -0.92 -7.93
N TYR A 69 -13.07 -0.37 -6.78
CA TYR A 69 -11.67 -0.22 -6.41
C TYR A 69 -11.43 -0.76 -5.00
N LEU A 70 -10.28 -1.36 -4.80
CA LEU A 70 -9.74 -1.70 -3.49
C LEU A 70 -8.35 -1.10 -3.35
N THR A 71 -8.13 -0.29 -2.32
CA THR A 71 -6.81 0.21 -1.96
C THR A 71 -6.24 -0.61 -0.81
N VAL A 72 -5.03 -1.13 -1.00
CA VAL A 72 -4.29 -1.90 0.00
C VAL A 72 -3.13 -1.05 0.45
N ASN A 73 -3.15 -0.59 1.71
CA ASN A 73 -2.16 0.33 2.25
C ASN A 73 -1.42 -0.28 3.45
N GLY A 74 -0.16 0.01 3.53
CA GLY A 74 0.69 -0.26 4.67
C GLY A 74 1.31 -1.66 4.67
N SER A 75 2.01 -1.94 5.76
CA SER A 75 2.67 -3.23 6.00
C SER A 75 1.72 -4.23 6.66
N LEU A 76 1.99 -5.51 6.46
CA LEU A 76 1.28 -6.60 7.14
C LEU A 76 1.46 -6.51 8.66
N SER A 77 0.42 -6.95 9.37
CA SER A 77 0.46 -7.09 10.83
C SER A 77 1.27 -8.33 11.23
N LYS A 78 1.71 -8.36 12.48
CA LYS A 78 2.39 -9.54 13.04
C LYS A 78 1.52 -10.79 12.88
N GLY A 79 2.14 -11.89 12.49
CA GLY A 79 1.47 -13.18 12.26
C GLY A 79 0.91 -13.38 10.86
N MET A 80 0.81 -12.32 10.06
CA MET A 80 0.45 -12.43 8.64
C MET A 80 1.69 -12.75 7.80
N ASP A 81 1.51 -13.56 6.78
CA ASP A 81 2.51 -13.82 5.75
C ASP A 81 2.22 -13.04 4.44
N GLU A 82 3.25 -12.88 3.62
CA GLU A 82 3.11 -12.16 2.35
C GLU A 82 2.22 -12.89 1.32
N GLU A 83 1.87 -14.17 1.53
CA GLU A 83 0.91 -14.91 0.71
C GLU A 83 -0.51 -14.34 0.84
N PHE A 84 -0.78 -13.58 1.92
CA PHE A 84 -2.05 -12.87 2.06
C PHE A 84 -2.32 -11.95 0.88
N TYR A 85 -1.32 -11.21 0.41
CA TYR A 85 -1.48 -10.33 -0.76
C TYR A 85 -1.89 -11.11 -2.01
N GLU A 86 -1.32 -12.28 -2.24
CA GLU A 86 -1.70 -13.10 -3.41
C GLU A 86 -3.14 -13.60 -3.32
N ARG A 87 -3.57 -14.04 -2.13
CA ARG A 87 -4.95 -14.46 -1.90
C ARG A 87 -5.92 -13.32 -2.14
N LEU A 88 -5.58 -12.14 -1.64
CA LEU A 88 -6.35 -10.92 -1.85
C LEU A 88 -6.46 -10.56 -3.34
N MET A 89 -5.34 -10.57 -4.07
CA MET A 89 -5.34 -10.29 -5.51
C MET A 89 -6.19 -11.29 -6.30
N LYS A 90 -6.19 -12.56 -5.92
CA LYS A 90 -7.04 -13.59 -6.54
C LYS A 90 -8.53 -13.30 -6.33
N VAL A 91 -8.94 -12.94 -5.12
CA VAL A 91 -10.33 -12.54 -4.80
C VAL A 91 -10.73 -11.32 -5.63
N CYS A 92 -9.91 -10.27 -5.65
CA CYS A 92 -10.19 -9.06 -6.41
C CYS A 92 -10.28 -9.32 -7.92
N LYS A 93 -9.42 -10.16 -8.46
CA LYS A 93 -9.45 -10.55 -9.87
C LYS A 93 -10.74 -11.30 -10.24
N GLN A 94 -11.21 -12.22 -9.41
CA GLN A 94 -12.48 -12.94 -9.62
C GLN A 94 -13.69 -11.99 -9.63
N LYS A 95 -13.62 -10.92 -8.84
CA LYS A 95 -14.67 -9.89 -8.73
C LYS A 95 -14.52 -8.74 -9.74
N ASN A 96 -13.49 -8.77 -10.58
CA ASN A 96 -13.14 -7.68 -11.51
C ASN A 96 -12.93 -6.32 -10.79
N VAL A 97 -12.36 -6.35 -9.58
CA VAL A 97 -12.06 -5.18 -8.77
C VAL A 97 -10.68 -4.64 -9.13
N LYS A 98 -10.57 -3.35 -9.34
CA LYS A 98 -9.31 -2.65 -9.59
C LYS A 98 -8.54 -2.46 -8.29
N VAL A 99 -7.34 -3.06 -8.20
CA VAL A 99 -6.53 -2.99 -6.99
C VAL A 99 -5.46 -1.91 -7.09
N ILE A 100 -5.39 -1.08 -6.04
CA ILE A 100 -4.36 -0.07 -5.83
C ILE A 100 -3.45 -0.58 -4.71
N LEU A 101 -2.15 -0.71 -4.97
CA LEU A 101 -1.16 -1.22 -4.01
C LEU A 101 -0.23 -0.09 -3.54
N ASP A 102 -0.26 0.18 -2.25
CA ASP A 102 0.68 1.06 -1.53
C ASP A 102 1.32 0.24 -0.39
N ILE A 103 2.20 -0.67 -0.76
CA ILE A 103 2.79 -1.68 0.14
C ILE A 103 4.31 -1.69 0.06
N SER A 104 4.97 -1.73 1.23
CA SER A 104 6.43 -1.86 1.35
C SER A 104 6.81 -3.34 1.52
N SER A 105 6.69 -4.13 0.46
CA SER A 105 6.96 -5.57 0.47
C SER A 105 7.66 -6.03 -0.81
N ASN A 106 8.63 -6.93 -0.68
CA ASN A 106 9.28 -7.59 -1.82
C ASN A 106 8.28 -8.37 -2.70
N LYS A 107 7.13 -8.76 -2.15
CA LYS A 107 6.04 -9.39 -2.91
C LYS A 107 5.45 -8.48 -3.99
N LEU A 108 5.62 -7.16 -3.90
CA LEU A 108 5.13 -6.24 -4.93
C LEU A 108 5.55 -6.70 -6.33
N LYS A 109 6.80 -7.15 -6.50
CA LYS A 109 7.31 -7.65 -7.78
C LYS A 109 6.53 -8.87 -8.30
N GLU A 110 6.23 -9.83 -7.42
CA GLU A 110 5.45 -11.01 -7.79
C GLU A 110 3.97 -10.69 -8.06
N LEU A 111 3.44 -9.66 -7.39
CA LEU A 111 2.05 -9.23 -7.54
C LEU A 111 1.78 -8.53 -8.88
N MET A 112 2.80 -8.08 -9.61
CA MET A 112 2.67 -7.49 -10.96
C MET A 112 1.97 -8.44 -11.94
N ARG A 113 2.13 -9.75 -11.80
CA ARG A 113 1.43 -10.75 -12.63
C ARG A 113 -0.11 -10.70 -12.54
N TYR A 114 -0.64 -10.07 -11.46
CA TYR A 114 -2.08 -9.84 -11.29
C TYR A 114 -2.57 -8.54 -11.92
N GLN A 115 -1.66 -7.77 -12.53
CA GLN A 115 -1.92 -6.51 -13.20
C GLN A 115 -2.65 -5.49 -12.29
N PRO A 116 -2.04 -5.07 -11.17
CA PRO A 116 -2.64 -4.06 -10.30
C PRO A 116 -2.97 -2.80 -11.10
N TYR A 117 -4.12 -2.21 -10.78
CA TYR A 117 -4.58 -0.99 -11.47
C TYR A 117 -3.63 0.19 -11.22
N LEU A 118 -3.11 0.30 -10.00
CA LEU A 118 -2.11 1.31 -9.63
C LEU A 118 -1.16 0.74 -8.59
N ILE A 119 0.10 1.05 -8.73
CA ILE A 119 1.10 0.89 -7.66
C ILE A 119 1.66 2.26 -7.27
N LYS A 120 1.98 2.44 -5.96
CA LYS A 120 2.55 3.70 -5.46
C LYS A 120 3.87 3.46 -4.71
N PRO A 121 4.94 3.09 -5.40
CA PRO A 121 6.25 2.98 -4.79
C PRO A 121 6.88 4.35 -4.53
N ASN A 122 7.80 4.40 -3.55
CA ASN A 122 8.75 5.48 -3.39
C ASN A 122 10.15 5.09 -3.90
N ASP A 123 11.11 6.01 -3.87
CA ASP A 123 12.47 5.78 -4.35
C ASP A 123 13.23 4.74 -3.52
N GLU A 124 13.03 4.69 -2.20
CA GLU A 124 13.62 3.67 -1.32
C GLU A 124 13.07 2.27 -1.64
N GLU A 125 11.78 2.17 -1.89
CA GLU A 125 11.12 0.92 -2.27
C GLU A 125 11.57 0.43 -3.66
N ILE A 126 11.73 1.34 -4.63
CA ILE A 126 12.29 0.99 -5.94
C ILE A 126 13.70 0.41 -5.77
N GLN A 127 14.52 1.03 -4.97
CA GLN A 127 15.89 0.53 -4.72
C GLN A 127 15.88 -0.80 -3.97
N SER A 128 15.07 -0.94 -2.91
CA SER A 128 15.07 -2.15 -2.06
C SER A 128 14.39 -3.35 -2.73
N ILE A 129 13.28 -3.14 -3.46
CA ILE A 129 12.48 -4.22 -4.06
C ILE A 129 13.01 -4.60 -5.44
N PHE A 130 13.37 -3.61 -6.27
CA PHE A 130 13.76 -3.84 -7.67
C PHE A 130 15.27 -3.74 -7.89
N GLY A 131 16.04 -3.25 -6.91
CA GLY A 131 17.50 -3.10 -7.01
C GLY A 131 17.95 -1.95 -7.91
N ILE A 132 17.05 -1.00 -8.21
CA ILE A 132 17.30 0.07 -9.18
C ILE A 132 17.50 1.39 -8.44
N ALA A 133 18.67 2.04 -8.66
CA ALA A 133 18.95 3.36 -8.14
C ALA A 133 18.59 4.43 -9.20
N MET A 134 17.75 5.38 -8.85
CA MET A 134 17.31 6.47 -9.71
C MET A 134 18.16 7.72 -9.45
N ARG A 135 19.15 7.98 -10.29
CA ARG A 135 20.12 9.08 -10.15
C ARG A 135 19.75 10.32 -10.95
N ASN A 136 18.97 10.15 -12.00
CA ASN A 136 18.58 11.19 -12.95
C ASN A 136 17.19 10.89 -13.53
N GLU A 137 16.65 11.81 -14.30
CA GLU A 137 15.32 11.69 -14.90
C GLU A 137 15.21 10.51 -15.90
N THR A 138 16.28 10.20 -16.62
CA THR A 138 16.30 9.04 -17.53
C THR A 138 16.13 7.74 -16.77
N ASP A 139 16.75 7.59 -15.60
CA ASP A 139 16.59 6.42 -14.76
C ASP A 139 15.13 6.30 -14.27
N ILE A 140 14.52 7.43 -13.88
CA ILE A 140 13.10 7.47 -13.45
C ILE A 140 12.18 7.02 -14.58
N ILE A 141 12.36 7.56 -15.80
CA ILE A 141 11.55 7.19 -16.96
C ILE A 141 11.70 5.69 -17.27
N ASN A 142 12.92 5.16 -17.23
CA ASN A 142 13.17 3.74 -17.45
C ASN A 142 12.48 2.87 -16.39
N VAL A 143 12.51 3.27 -15.12
CA VAL A 143 11.80 2.56 -14.02
C VAL A 143 10.30 2.53 -14.28
N LEU A 144 9.69 3.66 -14.65
CA LEU A 144 8.26 3.72 -14.95
C LEU A 144 7.87 2.78 -16.10
N HIS A 145 8.65 2.75 -17.17
CA HIS A 145 8.44 1.84 -18.30
C HIS A 145 8.58 0.37 -17.86
N ASN A 146 9.63 0.02 -17.12
CA ASN A 146 9.87 -1.34 -16.65
C ASN A 146 8.73 -1.84 -15.75
N LEU A 147 8.26 -1.03 -14.80
CA LEU A 147 7.15 -1.39 -13.93
C LEU A 147 5.84 -1.59 -14.69
N TYR A 148 5.62 -0.82 -15.75
CA TYR A 148 4.47 -1.00 -16.64
C TYR A 148 4.58 -2.30 -17.44
N GLU A 149 5.74 -2.60 -18.00
CA GLU A 149 6.00 -3.86 -18.72
C GLU A 149 5.89 -5.09 -17.81
N GLU A 150 6.28 -4.97 -16.54
CA GLU A 150 6.09 -6.03 -15.52
C GLU A 150 4.62 -6.25 -15.14
N GLY A 151 3.71 -5.31 -15.48
CA GLY A 151 2.27 -5.53 -15.37
C GLY A 151 1.47 -4.47 -14.61
N ALA A 152 2.08 -3.45 -14.01
CA ALA A 152 1.32 -2.35 -13.40
C ALA A 152 0.60 -1.55 -14.48
N GLN A 153 -0.71 -1.30 -14.34
CA GLN A 153 -1.46 -0.52 -15.32
C GLN A 153 -1.22 0.99 -15.19
N ASN A 154 -0.96 1.45 -13.98
CA ASN A 154 -0.59 2.82 -13.68
C ASN A 154 0.47 2.81 -12.56
N ILE A 155 1.37 3.78 -12.57
CA ILE A 155 2.41 3.95 -11.57
C ILE A 155 2.38 5.39 -11.04
N LEU A 156 2.32 5.55 -9.71
CA LEU A 156 2.53 6.80 -9.01
C LEU A 156 3.84 6.69 -8.21
N LEU A 157 4.94 7.14 -8.78
CA LEU A 157 6.25 7.15 -8.15
C LEU A 157 6.44 8.41 -7.32
N THR A 158 6.67 8.27 -6.01
CA THR A 158 6.90 9.39 -5.10
C THR A 158 8.38 9.51 -4.76
N LEU A 159 8.91 10.74 -4.78
CA LEU A 159 10.34 11.03 -4.61
C LEU A 159 10.61 12.05 -3.48
N GLY A 160 9.73 12.08 -2.47
CA GLY A 160 9.82 13.03 -1.35
C GLY A 160 9.77 14.49 -1.84
N ASP A 161 10.76 15.28 -1.44
CA ASP A 161 10.90 16.70 -1.81
C ASP A 161 11.13 16.94 -3.31
N ARG A 162 11.55 15.91 -4.05
CA ARG A 162 11.73 15.96 -5.51
C ARG A 162 10.42 15.87 -6.29
N GLY A 163 9.27 15.66 -5.62
CA GLY A 163 7.97 15.57 -6.27
C GLY A 163 7.53 14.15 -6.60
N SER A 164 6.68 14.03 -7.61
CA SER A 164 6.08 12.73 -7.99
C SER A 164 5.91 12.62 -9.49
N TYR A 165 6.01 11.40 -10.00
CA TYR A 165 5.74 11.03 -11.37
C TYR A 165 4.54 10.10 -11.45
N PHE A 166 3.65 10.34 -12.39
CA PHE A 166 2.55 9.43 -12.72
C PHE A 166 2.69 8.95 -14.15
N TYR A 167 2.59 7.64 -14.37
CA TYR A 167 2.64 7.02 -15.69
C TYR A 167 1.45 6.07 -15.89
N ASN A 168 0.73 6.21 -17.00
CA ASN A 168 -0.47 5.44 -17.34
C ASN A 168 -0.28 4.52 -18.57
N GLY A 169 0.95 4.24 -18.93
CA GLY A 169 1.29 3.46 -20.14
C GLY A 169 1.36 4.28 -21.43
N GLN A 170 0.91 5.54 -21.42
CA GLN A 170 0.94 6.42 -22.59
C GLN A 170 1.65 7.74 -22.30
N HIS A 171 1.37 8.35 -21.17
CA HIS A 171 1.88 9.66 -20.80
C HIS A 171 2.52 9.63 -19.42
N ILE A 172 3.61 10.36 -19.29
CA ILE A 172 4.28 10.64 -18.02
C ILE A 172 3.91 12.06 -17.60
N TYR A 173 3.43 12.20 -16.37
CA TYR A 173 3.14 13.46 -15.72
C TYR A 173 4.06 13.65 -14.53
N PHE A 174 4.53 14.88 -14.34
CA PHE A 174 5.36 15.25 -13.19
C PHE A 174 4.70 16.38 -12.41
N THR A 175 4.81 16.33 -11.08
CA THR A 175 4.49 17.45 -10.21
C THR A 175 5.59 17.62 -9.17
N SER A 176 5.99 18.88 -8.92
CA SER A 176 6.92 19.21 -7.83
C SER A 176 6.25 19.04 -6.48
N ALA A 177 7.04 18.76 -5.45
CA ALA A 177 6.56 18.84 -4.08
C ALA A 177 6.18 20.29 -3.73
N GLN A 178 5.13 20.46 -2.94
CA GLN A 178 4.79 21.77 -2.38
C GLN A 178 5.59 21.94 -1.08
N PRO A 179 6.26 23.08 -0.88
CA PRO A 179 6.89 23.37 0.41
C PRO A 179 5.83 23.43 1.51
N VAL A 180 6.11 22.77 2.61
CA VAL A 180 5.28 22.77 3.84
C VAL A 180 5.83 23.79 4.81
#